data_0b52b2f09df05c5eeba75235ef751e0f
#
_entry.id   0b52b2f09df05c5eeba75235ef751e0f
#
_cell.length_a   1.000
_cell.length_b   1.000
_cell.length_c   1.000
_cell.angle_alpha   90.00
_cell.angle_beta   90.00
_cell.angle_gamma   90.00
#
_symmetry.space_group_name_H-M   'P 1'
#
loop_
_entity.id
_entity.type
_entity.pdbx_description
1 polymer ?
#
loop_
_entity_poly.entity_id
_entity_poly.type
_entity_poly.pdbx_seq_one_letter_code
_entity_poly.pdbx_strand_id
1 'polypeptide(L)'
;FFQVGDKVLEVDLYGEALDNTGSKLVIIGEVKSRIHGVDIKTFHEKAVNLASMLSGGKKVLLVVFGLYAHPTAVVEAEKRGIILVTPYSTSWTKTMREDVTQNT
;
A
#
# COMPACT_ATOMS: atom_id res chain seq x y z
N PHE A 1 -2.42 -5.45 15.56
CA PHE A 1 -3.75 -6.06 15.50
C PHE A 1 -4.83 -5.02 15.72
N PHE A 2 -5.86 -5.07 14.92
CA PHE A 2 -7.00 -4.18 15.03
C PHE A 2 -8.28 -5.00 15.13
N GLN A 3 -9.13 -4.67 16.09
CA GLN A 3 -10.41 -5.36 16.25
C GLN A 3 -11.51 -4.56 15.55
N VAL A 4 -12.24 -5.25 14.67
CA VAL A 4 -13.34 -4.66 13.90
C VAL A 4 -14.57 -5.53 14.14
N GLY A 5 -15.46 -5.08 15.03
CA GLY A 5 -16.58 -5.90 15.47
C GLY A 5 -16.07 -7.17 16.13
N ASP A 6 -16.46 -8.33 15.60
CA ASP A 6 -16.01 -9.63 16.09
C ASP A 6 -14.74 -10.13 15.41
N LYS A 7 -14.16 -9.35 14.48
CA LYS A 7 -12.99 -9.75 13.72
C LYS A 7 -11.76 -9.00 14.21
N VAL A 8 -10.62 -9.69 14.18
CA VAL A 8 -9.32 -9.09 14.41
C VAL A 8 -8.64 -8.97 13.05
N LEU A 9 -8.30 -7.74 12.67
CA LEU A 9 -7.56 -7.47 11.43
C LEU A 9 -6.09 -7.27 11.77
N GLU A 10 -5.25 -7.99 11.04
CA GLU A 10 -3.81 -7.94 11.23
C GLU A 10 -3.16 -7.31 10.01
N VAL A 11 -2.34 -6.28 10.25
CA VAL A 11 -1.49 -5.69 9.23
C VAL A 11 -0.06 -5.63 9.77
N ASP A 12 0.91 -5.78 8.89
CA ASP A 12 2.32 -5.81 9.31
C ASP A 12 2.88 -4.41 9.57
N LEU A 13 2.31 -3.41 8.94
CA LEU A 13 2.76 -2.03 9.06
C LEU A 13 1.57 -1.10 9.16
N TYR A 14 1.62 -0.23 10.16
CA TYR A 14 0.66 0.87 10.32
C TYR A 14 1.40 2.09 10.82
N GLY A 15 1.14 3.24 10.23
CA GLY A 15 1.76 4.48 10.66
C GLY A 15 1.02 5.70 10.18
N GLU A 16 1.41 6.84 10.72
CA GLU A 16 0.92 8.14 10.28
C GLU A 16 2.10 8.99 9.84
N ALA A 17 1.87 9.80 8.83
CA ALA A 17 2.89 10.68 8.28
C ALA A 17 2.27 12.00 7.83
N LEU A 18 3.11 12.95 7.45
CA LEU A 18 2.69 14.21 6.85
C LEU A 18 3.12 14.20 5.39
N ASP A 19 2.25 14.68 4.51
CA ASP A 19 2.62 14.88 3.12
C ASP A 19 3.33 16.24 2.93
N ASN A 20 3.67 16.58 1.70
CA ASN A 20 4.37 17.82 1.39
C ASN A 20 3.60 19.07 1.74
N THR A 21 2.28 18.96 1.87
CA THR A 21 1.41 20.10 2.22
C THR A 21 1.16 20.20 3.71
N GLY A 22 1.74 19.30 4.50
CA GLY A 22 1.49 19.23 5.94
C GLY A 22 0.21 18.48 6.31
N SER A 23 -0.49 17.90 5.35
CA SER A 23 -1.69 17.11 5.61
C SER A 23 -1.31 15.73 6.15
N LYS A 24 -2.07 15.25 7.12
CA LYS A 24 -1.85 13.93 7.70
C LYS A 24 -2.30 12.83 6.75
N LEU A 25 -1.53 11.75 6.72
CA LEU A 25 -1.90 10.56 5.99
C LEU A 25 -1.64 9.31 6.82
N VAL A 26 -2.35 8.24 6.51
CA VAL A 26 -2.23 6.94 7.17
C VAL A 26 -1.58 5.98 6.20
N ILE A 27 -0.60 5.24 6.68
CA ILE A 27 0.08 4.22 5.89
C ILE A 27 -0.29 2.85 6.44
N ILE A 28 -0.81 1.98 5.57
CA ILE A 28 -1.14 0.60 5.92
C ILE A 28 -0.35 -0.29 4.98
N GLY A 29 0.39 -1.23 5.53
CA GLY A 29 1.26 -2.07 4.72
C GLY A 29 1.28 -3.53 5.13
N GLU A 30 1.76 -4.35 4.21
CA GLU A 30 1.93 -5.78 4.42
C GLU A 30 3.25 -6.22 3.81
N VAL A 31 3.87 -7.22 4.43
CA VAL A 31 5.15 -7.78 4.00
C VAL A 31 4.96 -9.24 3.63
N LYS A 32 5.42 -9.62 2.43
CA LYS A 32 5.36 -10.99 1.95
C LYS A 32 6.63 -11.33 1.19
N SER A 33 7.06 -12.59 1.27
CA SER A 33 8.22 -13.04 0.49
C SER A 33 7.91 -13.04 -0.99
N ARG A 34 6.76 -13.58 -1.36
CA ARG A 34 6.29 -13.61 -2.74
C ARG A 34 4.89 -13.02 -2.80
N ILE A 35 4.67 -12.15 -3.76
CA ILE A 35 3.41 -11.43 -3.90
C ILE A 35 2.73 -11.87 -5.19
N HIS A 36 1.52 -12.39 -5.09
CA HIS A 36 0.67 -12.73 -6.23
C HIS A 36 -0.54 -11.80 -6.26
N GLY A 37 -1.26 -11.82 -7.39
CA GLY A 37 -2.45 -10.98 -7.53
C GLY A 37 -3.48 -11.21 -6.44
N VAL A 38 -3.68 -12.46 -6.01
CA VAL A 38 -4.61 -12.79 -4.93
C VAL A 38 -4.19 -12.15 -3.61
N ASP A 39 -2.90 -12.05 -3.35
CA ASP A 39 -2.39 -11.41 -2.14
C ASP A 39 -2.74 -9.93 -2.12
N ILE A 40 -2.64 -9.26 -3.26
CA ILE A 40 -3.01 -7.86 -3.41
C ILE A 40 -4.51 -7.67 -3.17
N LYS A 41 -5.34 -8.52 -3.75
CA LYS A 41 -6.80 -8.46 -3.55
C LYS A 41 -7.16 -8.61 -2.09
N THR A 42 -6.60 -9.63 -1.43
CA THR A 42 -6.86 -9.92 -0.03
C THR A 42 -6.42 -8.77 0.87
N PHE A 43 -5.23 -8.25 0.63
CA PHE A 43 -4.73 -7.09 1.36
C PHE A 43 -5.62 -5.87 1.16
N HIS A 44 -6.02 -5.60 -0.09
CA HIS A 44 -6.87 -4.46 -0.41
C HIS A 44 -8.20 -4.49 0.35
N GLU A 45 -8.86 -5.62 0.38
CA GLU A 45 -10.12 -5.78 1.10
C GLU A 45 -9.96 -5.50 2.60
N LYS A 46 -8.93 -6.09 3.19
CA LYS A 46 -8.60 -5.89 4.59
C LYS A 46 -8.27 -4.42 4.87
N ALA A 47 -7.43 -3.82 4.04
CA ALA A 47 -6.95 -2.46 4.23
C ALA A 47 -8.05 -1.43 4.05
N VAL A 48 -8.97 -1.62 3.11
CA VAL A 48 -10.11 -0.72 2.91
C VAL A 48 -11.01 -0.72 4.14
N ASN A 49 -11.31 -1.89 4.70
CA ASN A 49 -12.10 -1.99 5.92
C ASN A 49 -11.42 -1.27 7.08
N LEU A 50 -10.12 -1.49 7.24
CA LEU A 50 -9.35 -0.86 8.30
C LEU A 50 -9.29 0.66 8.11
N ALA A 51 -9.05 1.11 6.89
CA ALA A 51 -8.96 2.53 6.58
C ALA A 51 -10.26 3.27 6.87
N SER A 52 -11.40 2.68 6.57
CA SER A 52 -12.70 3.31 6.83
C SER A 52 -12.93 3.59 8.31
N MET A 53 -12.28 2.81 9.17
CA MET A 53 -12.41 2.97 10.62
C MET A 53 -11.35 3.86 11.22
N LEU A 54 -10.13 3.84 10.71
CA LEU A 54 -8.99 4.47 11.34
C LEU A 54 -8.55 5.78 10.71
N SER A 55 -8.88 6.00 9.44
CA SER A 55 -8.37 7.17 8.73
C SER A 55 -9.00 8.48 9.19
N GLY A 56 -10.26 8.44 9.64
CA GLY A 56 -10.97 9.65 10.04
C GLY A 56 -11.02 10.70 8.93
N GLY A 57 -11.13 10.28 7.68
CA GLY A 57 -11.12 11.18 6.53
C GLY A 57 -9.74 11.56 6.04
N LYS A 58 -8.69 11.04 6.66
CA LYS A 58 -7.30 11.27 6.23
C LYS A 58 -7.01 10.49 4.95
N LYS A 59 -6.01 10.97 4.21
CA LYS A 59 -5.49 10.26 3.06
C LYS A 59 -4.83 8.96 3.50
N VAL A 60 -5.00 7.89 2.72
CA VAL A 60 -4.46 6.58 3.04
C VAL A 60 -3.54 6.11 1.92
N LEU A 61 -2.35 5.63 2.30
CA LEU A 61 -1.42 4.96 1.39
C LEU A 61 -1.39 3.47 1.73
N LEU A 62 -1.58 2.64 0.72
CA LEU A 62 -1.52 1.19 0.85
C LEU A 62 -0.22 0.70 0.20
N VAL A 63 0.58 -0.06 0.95
CA VAL A 63 1.90 -0.49 0.50
C VAL A 63 2.07 -1.99 0.76
N VAL A 64 2.61 -2.70 -0.22
CA VAL A 64 3.00 -4.11 -0.05
C VAL A 64 4.47 -4.25 -0.38
N PHE A 65 5.22 -4.81 0.56
CA PHE A 65 6.65 -5.07 0.42
C PHE A 65 6.88 -6.56 0.19
N GLY A 66 7.74 -6.90 -0.75
CA GLY A 66 8.09 -8.28 -0.99
C GLY A 66 9.45 -8.45 -1.67
N LEU A 67 9.97 -9.67 -1.64
CA LEU A 67 11.21 -10.01 -2.35
C LEU A 67 10.95 -10.22 -3.83
N TYR A 68 9.77 -10.71 -4.17
CA TYR A 68 9.37 -10.99 -5.54
C TYR A 68 7.90 -10.69 -5.73
N ALA A 69 7.57 -10.07 -6.85
CA ALA A 69 6.18 -9.79 -7.24
C ALA A 69 5.89 -10.47 -8.58
N HIS A 70 4.89 -11.36 -8.56
CA HIS A 70 4.39 -11.98 -9.78
C HIS A 70 3.75 -10.89 -10.67
N PRO A 71 3.79 -11.04 -12.01
CA PRO A 71 3.14 -10.05 -12.90
C PRO A 71 1.67 -9.77 -12.57
N THR A 72 0.93 -10.77 -12.08
CA THR A 72 -0.46 -10.56 -11.65
C THR A 72 -0.56 -9.59 -10.46
N ALA A 73 0.45 -9.58 -9.58
CA ALA A 73 0.49 -8.66 -8.46
C ALA A 73 0.69 -7.22 -8.94
N VAL A 74 1.53 -7.02 -9.94
CA VAL A 74 1.78 -5.69 -10.51
C VAL A 74 0.49 -5.12 -11.09
N VAL A 75 -0.23 -5.91 -11.88
CA VAL A 75 -1.50 -5.50 -12.48
C VAL A 75 -2.54 -5.15 -11.42
N GLU A 76 -2.69 -6.02 -10.42
CA GLU A 76 -3.68 -5.80 -9.36
C GLU A 76 -3.33 -4.60 -8.49
N ALA A 77 -2.05 -4.38 -8.21
CA ALA A 77 -1.61 -3.22 -7.44
C ALA A 77 -1.91 -1.92 -8.19
N GLU A 78 -1.64 -1.87 -9.48
CA GLU A 78 -1.97 -0.70 -10.30
C GLU A 78 -3.46 -0.39 -10.31
N LYS A 79 -4.28 -1.43 -10.48
CA LYS A 79 -5.74 -1.27 -10.48
C LYS A 79 -6.26 -0.68 -9.18
N ARG A 80 -5.63 -1.02 -8.06
CA ARG A 80 -6.12 -0.67 -6.72
C ARG A 80 -5.39 0.48 -6.07
N GLY A 81 -4.43 1.06 -6.78
CA GLY A 81 -3.64 2.16 -6.23
C GLY A 81 -2.75 1.75 -5.07
N ILE A 82 -2.28 0.51 -5.06
CA ILE A 82 -1.38 -0.01 -4.04
C ILE A 82 0.06 0.16 -4.51
N ILE A 83 0.91 0.69 -3.63
CA ILE A 83 2.34 0.82 -3.90
C ILE A 83 3.00 -0.53 -3.65
N LEU A 84 3.67 -1.05 -4.66
CA LEU A 84 4.36 -2.34 -4.60
C LEU A 84 5.86 -2.09 -4.56
N VAL A 85 6.50 -2.59 -3.51
CA VAL A 85 7.93 -2.38 -3.27
C VAL A 85 8.65 -3.72 -3.28
N THR A 86 9.64 -3.85 -4.16
CA THR A 86 10.55 -5.01 -4.20
C THR A 86 11.99 -4.51 -4.27
N PRO A 87 12.99 -5.39 -4.02
CA PRO A 87 14.39 -4.97 -4.14
C PRO A 87 14.77 -4.46 -5.54
N TYR A 88 14.01 -4.82 -6.55
CA TYR A 88 14.32 -4.49 -7.94
C TYR A 88 13.57 -3.28 -8.46
N SER A 89 12.41 -3.00 -7.91
CA SER A 89 11.60 -1.88 -8.36
C SER A 89 10.58 -1.49 -7.32
N THR A 90 10.18 -0.23 -7.39
CA THR A 90 9.09 0.32 -6.60
C THR A 90 8.21 1.11 -7.55
N SER A 91 6.90 0.85 -7.56
CA SER A 91 5.98 1.59 -8.42
C SER A 91 6.04 3.10 -8.13
N TRP A 92 6.20 3.45 -6.87
CA TRP A 92 6.40 4.83 -6.45
C TRP A 92 7.68 5.43 -7.03
N THR A 93 8.79 4.70 -6.99
CA THR A 93 10.07 5.15 -7.55
C THR A 93 9.98 5.37 -9.05
N LYS A 94 9.28 4.48 -9.75
CA LYS A 94 9.08 4.61 -11.18
C LYS A 94 8.36 5.91 -11.52
N THR A 95 7.30 6.22 -10.80
CA THR A 95 6.54 7.45 -10.99
C THR A 95 7.43 8.68 -10.73
N MET A 96 8.21 8.66 -9.69
CA MET A 96 9.13 9.74 -9.37
C MET A 96 10.20 9.93 -10.44
N ARG A 97 10.73 8.84 -10.99
CA ARG A 97 11.70 8.92 -12.08
C ARG A 97 11.12 9.57 -13.32
N GLU A 98 9.91 9.22 -13.67
CA GLU A 98 9.22 9.80 -14.81
C GLU A 98 9.07 11.30 -14.64
N ASP A 99 8.67 11.72 -13.45
CA ASP A 99 8.53 13.14 -13.14
C ASP A 99 9.88 13.88 -13.25
N VAL A 100 10.93 13.31 -12.69
CA VAL A 100 12.28 13.90 -12.76
C VAL A 100 12.76 13.97 -14.20
N THR A 101 12.54 12.93 -14.99
CA THR A 101 12.94 12.90 -16.40
C THR A 101 12.21 13.95 -17.20
N GLN A 102 10.94 14.18 -16.94
CA GLN A 102 10.15 15.18 -17.62
C GLN A 102 10.62 16.61 -17.29
N ASN A 103 11.18 16.82 -16.13
CA ASN A 103 11.65 18.13 -15.68
C ASN A 103 13.06 18.46 -16.15
N THR A 104 13.75 17.51 -16.70
CA THR A 104 15.10 17.70 -17.23
C THR A 104 15.11 17.78 -18.75
#